data_51ebd8526661fd136ea14b2cedf2c58b
#
_entry.id   51ebd8526661fd136ea14b2cedf2c58b
#
_cell.length_a   1.000
_cell.length_b   1.000
_cell.length_c   1.000
_cell.angle_alpha   90.00
_cell.angle_beta   90.00
_cell.angle_gamma   90.00
#
_symmetry.space_group_name_H-M   'P 1'
#
loop_
_entity.id
_entity.type
_entity.pdbx_description
1 polymer ?
#
loop_
_entity_poly.entity_id
_entity_poly.type
_entity_poly.pdbx_seq_one_letter_code
_entity_poly.pdbx_strand_id
1 'polypeptide(L)'
;MTTTTKPSVLFVCVHNAGRSQMAAGFLREFAGDRIEVRSAGSMPAEQINPVAVEAMGELGIDITAEQPKVLTTEAVQASDAVSYTHLRAHETRGN
;
A
#
# COMPACT_ATOMS: atom_id res chain seq x y z
N MET A 1 12.74 2.22 -28.23
CA MET A 1 12.84 2.52 -27.41
C MET A 1 12.79 1.72 -26.41
N THR A 2 13.35 1.68 -25.75
CA THR A 2 13.26 0.97 -24.85
C THR A 2 12.50 1.35 -23.87
N THR A 3 11.65 0.77 -23.47
CA THR A 3 10.98 1.18 -22.46
C THR A 3 11.44 0.59 -21.29
N THR A 4 11.78 1.30 -20.36
CA THR A 4 12.18 0.80 -19.11
C THR A 4 10.99 0.67 -18.28
N THR A 5 10.66 -0.51 -17.90
CA THR A 5 9.53 -0.74 -17.05
C THR A 5 9.94 -0.54 -15.61
N LYS A 6 9.22 0.28 -14.91
CA LYS A 6 9.49 0.50 -13.51
C LYS A 6 9.10 -0.74 -12.72
N PRO A 7 9.86 -1.10 -11.70
CA PRO A 7 9.40 -2.14 -10.81
C PRO A 7 8.13 -1.67 -10.09
N SER A 8 7.27 -2.60 -9.76
CA SER A 8 6.03 -2.27 -9.10
C SER A 8 5.88 -3.06 -7.82
N VAL A 9 5.32 -2.43 -6.80
CA VAL A 9 5.12 -3.03 -5.49
C VAL A 9 3.67 -2.84 -5.10
N LEU A 10 3.06 -3.90 -4.60
CA LEU A 10 1.69 -3.86 -4.13
C LEU A 10 1.69 -4.17 -2.64
N PHE A 11 1.17 -3.25 -1.84
CA PHE A 11 1.00 -3.45 -0.41
C PHE A 11 -0.43 -3.90 -0.15
N VAL A 12 -0.60 -4.96 0.61
CA VAL A 12 -1.91 -5.54 0.86
C VAL A 12 -2.17 -5.63 2.36
N CYS A 13 -3.32 -5.19 2.79
CA CYS A 13 -3.80 -5.48 4.13
C CYS A 13 -5.30 -5.73 4.03
N VAL A 14 -5.97 -5.91 5.15
CA VAL A 14 -7.38 -6.30 5.08
C VAL A 14 -8.23 -5.16 4.54
N HIS A 15 -8.14 -3.99 5.15
CA HIS A 15 -9.06 -2.90 4.82
C HIS A 15 -8.50 -1.87 3.85
N ASN A 16 -7.21 -1.90 3.58
CA ASN A 16 -6.53 -0.91 2.71
C ASN A 16 -6.88 0.52 3.14
N ALA A 17 -7.01 0.72 4.44
CA ALA A 17 -7.35 2.03 4.97
C ALA A 17 -6.30 2.56 5.91
N GLY A 18 -5.38 1.74 6.36
CA GLY A 18 -4.36 2.15 7.30
C GLY A 18 -2.98 1.68 6.87
N ARG A 19 -2.56 0.48 7.30
CA ARG A 19 -1.18 0.06 7.14
C ARG A 19 -0.70 0.03 5.70
N SER A 20 -1.48 -0.55 4.79
CA SER A 20 -1.03 -0.63 3.41
C SER A 20 -0.99 0.75 2.76
N GLN A 21 -1.92 1.65 3.15
CA GLN A 21 -1.89 3.01 2.62
C GLN A 21 -0.68 3.77 3.15
N MET A 22 -0.35 3.58 4.41
CA MET A 22 0.82 4.25 4.99
C MET A 22 2.11 3.71 4.35
N ALA A 23 2.21 2.39 4.18
CA ALA A 23 3.38 1.81 3.56
C ALA A 23 3.55 2.31 2.14
N ALA A 24 2.46 2.37 1.39
CA ALA A 24 2.50 2.86 0.03
C ALA A 24 2.92 4.32 -0.01
N GLY A 25 2.39 5.12 0.91
CA GLY A 25 2.75 6.54 0.98
C GLY A 25 4.24 6.74 1.26
N PHE A 26 4.79 5.97 2.19
CA PHE A 26 6.20 6.05 2.49
C PHE A 26 7.05 5.69 1.27
N LEU A 27 6.71 4.61 0.59
CA LEU A 27 7.52 4.19 -0.54
C LEU A 27 7.41 5.17 -1.70
N ARG A 28 6.22 5.73 -1.92
CA ARG A 28 6.08 6.76 -2.96
C ARG A 28 6.95 7.97 -2.65
N GLU A 29 6.99 8.34 -1.37
CA GLU A 29 7.79 9.49 -0.96
C GLU A 29 9.28 9.21 -1.15
N PHE A 30 9.73 8.01 -0.76
CA PHE A 30 11.10 7.67 -0.89
C PHE A 30 11.54 7.44 -2.33
N ALA A 31 10.76 6.73 -3.11
CA ALA A 31 11.17 6.30 -4.44
C ALA A 31 10.79 7.27 -5.54
N GLY A 32 9.85 8.16 -5.27
CA GLY A 32 9.34 9.06 -6.29
C GLY A 32 8.73 8.27 -7.42
N ASP A 33 9.14 8.54 -8.63
CA ASP A 33 8.57 7.84 -9.77
C ASP A 33 9.46 6.69 -10.25
N ARG A 34 10.44 6.26 -9.43
CA ARG A 34 11.28 5.14 -9.81
C ARG A 34 10.59 3.80 -9.61
N ILE A 35 9.56 3.76 -8.77
CA ILE A 35 8.83 2.53 -8.46
C ILE A 35 7.35 2.84 -8.58
N GLU A 36 6.61 1.93 -9.19
CA GLU A 36 5.17 2.06 -9.21
C GLU A 36 4.61 1.41 -7.96
N VAL A 37 3.88 2.17 -7.15
CA VAL A 37 3.42 1.72 -5.84
C VAL A 37 1.91 1.64 -5.84
N ARG A 38 1.39 0.50 -5.41
CA ARG A 38 -0.05 0.28 -5.31
C ARG A 38 -0.39 -0.29 -3.96
N SER A 39 -1.64 -0.16 -3.57
CA SER A 39 -2.11 -0.78 -2.34
C SER A 39 -3.51 -1.32 -2.57
N ALA A 40 -3.89 -2.33 -1.80
CA ALA A 40 -5.20 -2.94 -1.93
C ALA A 40 -5.55 -3.69 -0.65
N GLY A 41 -6.81 -4.06 -0.51
CA GLY A 41 -7.26 -4.83 0.65
C GLY A 41 -8.21 -5.93 0.23
N SER A 42 -8.22 -7.01 1.01
CA SER A 42 -9.13 -8.10 0.75
C SER A 42 -10.57 -7.72 1.10
N MET A 43 -10.75 -6.80 2.05
CA MET A 43 -12.06 -6.29 2.43
C MET A 43 -11.94 -4.80 2.61
N PRO A 44 -11.88 -4.03 1.52
CA PRO A 44 -11.56 -2.61 1.65
C PRO A 44 -12.63 -1.84 2.40
N ALA A 45 -12.18 -0.92 3.24
CA ALA A 45 -13.08 -0.03 3.94
C ALA A 45 -13.63 1.00 2.97
N GLU A 46 -14.62 1.76 3.42
CA GLU A 46 -15.23 2.76 2.56
C GLU A 46 -14.33 3.97 2.36
N GLN A 47 -13.52 4.28 3.35
CA GLN A 47 -12.62 5.42 3.23
C GLN A 47 -11.37 5.16 4.03
N ILE A 48 -10.34 5.93 3.73
CA ILE A 48 -9.06 5.77 4.40
C ILE A 48 -9.20 6.16 5.87
N ASN A 49 -8.41 5.51 6.70
CA ASN A 49 -8.47 5.73 8.14
C ASN A 49 -7.95 7.12 8.48
N PRO A 50 -8.74 7.97 9.14
CA PRO A 50 -8.27 9.32 9.47
C PRO A 50 -7.03 9.34 10.34
N VAL A 51 -6.84 8.34 11.18
CA VAL A 51 -5.63 8.27 12.02
C VAL A 51 -4.41 8.08 11.13
N ALA A 52 -4.54 7.29 10.07
CA ALA A 52 -3.44 7.10 9.14
C ALA A 52 -3.14 8.40 8.39
N VAL A 53 -4.16 9.12 7.98
CA VAL A 53 -3.98 10.39 7.30
C VAL A 53 -3.25 11.37 8.21
N GLU A 54 -3.65 11.44 9.48
CA GLU A 54 -3.04 12.35 10.42
C GLU A 54 -1.58 11.97 10.68
N ALA A 55 -1.32 10.70 10.90
CA ALA A 55 0.03 10.25 11.17
C ALA A 55 0.97 10.54 10.00
N MET A 56 0.51 10.28 8.78
CA MET A 56 1.34 10.55 7.62
C MET A 56 1.51 12.05 7.41
N GLY A 57 0.48 12.83 7.71
CA GLY A 57 0.58 14.28 7.60
C GLY A 57 1.64 14.86 8.52
N GLU A 58 1.83 14.28 9.70
CA GLU A 58 2.87 14.74 10.61
C GLU A 58 4.25 14.52 10.03
N LEU A 59 4.38 13.59 9.12
CA LEU A 59 5.64 13.33 8.45
C LEU A 59 5.75 14.07 7.11
N GLY A 60 4.78 14.91 6.80
CA GLY A 60 4.78 15.66 5.56
C GLY A 60 4.31 14.85 4.35
N ILE A 61 3.64 13.73 4.58
CA ILE A 61 3.18 12.87 3.50
C ILE A 61 1.66 12.94 3.45
N ASP A 62 1.13 13.36 2.30
CA ASP A 62 -0.30 13.55 2.13
C ASP A 62 -0.90 12.33 1.46
N ILE A 63 -1.73 11.59 2.19
CA ILE A 63 -2.43 10.46 1.62
C ILE A 63 -3.95 10.70 1.56
N THR A 64 -4.36 11.96 1.65
CA THR A 64 -5.79 12.27 1.68
C THR A 64 -6.50 11.93 0.39
N ALA A 65 -5.79 11.88 -0.73
CA ALA A 65 -6.39 11.56 -2.01
C ALA A 65 -6.50 10.05 -2.24
N GLU A 66 -5.93 9.24 -1.37
CA GLU A 66 -5.97 7.81 -1.56
C GLU A 66 -7.31 7.25 -1.13
N GLN A 67 -7.69 6.13 -1.72
CA GLN A 67 -8.92 5.47 -1.36
C GLN A 67 -8.66 3.98 -1.21
N PRO A 68 -9.38 3.31 -0.33
CA PRO A 68 -9.27 1.86 -0.23
C PRO A 68 -9.69 1.20 -1.54
N LYS A 69 -8.95 0.17 -1.94
CA LYS A 69 -9.18 -0.52 -3.20
C LYS A 69 -9.22 -2.01 -2.94
N VAL A 70 -10.05 -2.70 -3.70
CA VAL A 70 -10.17 -4.14 -3.54
C VAL A 70 -8.96 -4.83 -4.17
N LEU A 71 -8.50 -5.89 -3.53
CA LEU A 71 -7.42 -6.68 -4.06
C LEU A 71 -7.92 -7.49 -5.25
N THR A 72 -7.21 -7.44 -6.35
CA THR A 72 -7.60 -8.20 -7.54
C THR A 72 -6.44 -9.06 -7.98
N THR A 73 -6.76 -10.12 -8.71
CA THR A 73 -5.74 -10.98 -9.29
C THR A 73 -4.87 -10.19 -10.25
N GLU A 74 -5.49 -9.31 -11.02
CA GLU A 74 -4.73 -8.50 -11.97
C GLU A 74 -3.70 -7.63 -11.27
N ALA A 75 -4.05 -7.05 -10.13
CA ALA A 75 -3.10 -6.22 -9.40
C ALA A 75 -1.92 -7.04 -8.90
N VAL A 76 -2.20 -8.25 -8.41
CA VAL A 76 -1.13 -9.12 -7.95
C VAL A 76 -0.22 -9.50 -9.11
N GLN A 77 -0.82 -9.88 -10.23
CA GLN A 77 -0.04 -10.32 -11.38
C GLN A 77 0.75 -9.19 -12.00
N ALA A 78 0.25 -7.97 -11.90
CA ALA A 78 0.93 -6.83 -12.48
C ALA A 78 2.06 -6.29 -11.60
N SER A 79 2.19 -6.81 -10.39
CA SER A 79 3.16 -6.29 -9.44
C SER A 79 4.37 -7.20 -9.35
N ASP A 80 5.56 -6.61 -9.31
CA ASP A 80 6.79 -7.37 -9.20
C ASP A 80 6.99 -7.89 -7.78
N ALA A 81 6.48 -7.17 -6.79
CA ALA A 81 6.56 -7.60 -5.41
C ALA A 81 5.25 -7.32 -4.71
N VAL A 82 4.83 -8.23 -3.86
CA VAL A 82 3.60 -8.07 -3.09
C VAL A 82 3.97 -8.23 -1.62
N SER A 83 3.63 -7.22 -0.83
CA SER A 83 3.93 -7.22 0.58
C SER A 83 2.62 -7.22 1.35
N TYR A 84 2.42 -8.24 2.18
CA TYR A 84 1.23 -8.33 3.00
C TYR A 84 1.51 -7.74 4.38
N THR A 85 0.69 -6.82 4.79
CA THR A 85 0.83 -6.21 6.10
C THR A 85 -0.19 -6.84 7.01
N HIS A 86 0.29 -7.69 7.89
CA HIS A 86 -0.60 -8.39 8.78
C HIS A 86 -0.73 -7.72 10.08
N LEU A 87 -1.91 -7.77 10.60
CA LEU A 87 -2.08 -7.26 11.88
C LEU A 87 -1.61 -8.22 12.87
N ARG A 88 -1.62 -9.52 12.68
CA ARG A 88 -1.28 -10.40 13.60
C ARG A 88 0.02 -10.61 13.62
N ALA A 89 0.41 -10.52 14.60
CA ALA A 89 1.69 -10.76 14.77
C ALA A 89 1.87 -12.14 15.06
N HIS A 90 1.40 -12.67 15.16
CA HIS A 90 1.63 -13.71 15.23
C HIS A 90 1.67 -14.41 14.53
N GLU A 91 1.54 -14.16 14.24
CA GLU A 91 1.55 -14.75 13.46
C GLU A 91 2.62 -14.99 13.14
N THR A 92 3.12 -15.03 13.83
CA THR A 92 3.96 -15.30 13.57
C THR A 92 4.56 -16.12 13.89
N ARG A 93 4.36 -16.22 14.46
CA ARG A 93 4.64 -16.76 14.61
C ARG A 93 4.94 -17.49 14.46
N GLY A 94 4.98 -17.54 14.90
CA GLY A 94 5.09 -17.95 14.63
C GLY A 94 5.31 -18.58 14.80
N ASN A 95 5.33 -18.47 14.99
CA ASN A 95 5.35 -18.76 14.85
C ASN A 95 5.44 -18.98 14.82
#